data_2b8743a00728092563a673a5025be9b7
#
_entry.id   2b8743a00728092563a673a5025be9b7
#
_cell.length_a   1.000
_cell.length_b   1.000
_cell.length_c   1.000
_cell.angle_alpha   90.00
_cell.angle_beta   90.00
_cell.angle_gamma   90.00
#
_symmetry.space_group_name_H-M   'P 1'
#
loop_
_entity.id
_entity.type
_entity.pdbx_description
1 polymer ?
#
loop_
_entity_poly.entity_id
_entity_poly.type
_entity_poly.pdbx_seq_one_letter_code
_entity_poly.pdbx_strand_id
1 'polypeptide(L)'
;MKGRKLVLAAAMVAVGALVFASLGTATPGAAKADKVSVQLKWVTQAQFAGFYAAAAKGYYKQFGLDVTIKPGGPDITPEQVVAAGQAEFGVGWLPALLAVRDKGTDLVNISQVFTRSGMTELTWRDSGITTIKQMKGKKVGVWCCGNENELFAALVKNGLDPKKDVTIVNQPFDMNLFLQRKIDAAAAMTYNELAQVLETKNPDTGKLYTLKDLNVITMEKAGTAMLEDGLYARGDWLKDKANQDIATRFLAATMKGWAYCRDNVKACTNIVLKNGPTLGAGHQLWQMNEINKLIWPAPLGVGVMNPVAFARTALISKQFKVTSKLQGRSAYRTDLSRKAIALLKKQGVNVTGKGYKAIVVKVTEGGK
;
A
#
# COMPACT_ATOMS: atom_id res chain seq x y z
N MET A 1 -83.10 -51.41 46.74
CA MET A 1 -82.65 -50.05 47.10
C MET A 1 -81.83 -49.54 45.95
N LYS A 2 -82.32 -48.52 45.33
CA LYS A 2 -81.87 -47.49 44.39
C LYS A 2 -80.53 -47.72 43.67
N GLY A 3 -80.60 -48.15 42.37
CA GLY A 3 -79.57 -48.09 41.40
C GLY A 3 -79.74 -46.85 40.49
N ARG A 4 -78.73 -46.15 40.27
CA ARG A 4 -78.70 -44.96 39.34
C ARG A 4 -78.08 -45.42 37.98
N LYS A 5 -78.87 -45.28 36.93
CA LYS A 5 -78.42 -45.44 35.55
C LYS A 5 -77.52 -44.26 35.13
N LEU A 6 -76.35 -44.58 34.61
CA LEU A 6 -75.51 -43.60 33.94
C LEU A 6 -75.73 -43.68 32.43
N VAL A 7 -76.10 -42.60 31.85
CA VAL A 7 -76.24 -42.42 30.39
C VAL A 7 -74.89 -41.94 29.85
N LEU A 8 -74.27 -42.71 28.94
CA LEU A 8 -73.12 -42.27 28.19
C LEU A 8 -73.61 -41.46 26.98
N ALA A 9 -73.23 -40.16 26.95
CA ALA A 9 -73.34 -39.36 25.75
C ALA A 9 -72.01 -39.44 24.96
N ALA A 10 -72.03 -39.96 23.76
CA ALA A 10 -70.90 -39.95 22.83
C ALA A 10 -70.80 -38.56 22.16
N ALA A 11 -69.78 -37.88 22.44
CA ALA A 11 -69.43 -36.63 21.74
C ALA A 11 -68.46 -36.98 20.60
N MET A 12 -68.92 -36.83 19.35
CA MET A 12 -68.03 -36.85 18.18
C MET A 12 -67.25 -35.57 18.15
N VAL A 13 -65.90 -35.66 18.28
CA VAL A 13 -64.98 -34.54 18.04
C VAL A 13 -64.52 -34.64 16.59
N ALA A 14 -65.00 -33.73 15.77
CA ALA A 14 -64.49 -33.52 14.41
C ALA A 14 -63.11 -32.85 14.50
N VAL A 15 -62.02 -33.58 14.17
CA VAL A 15 -60.67 -33.01 14.04
C VAL A 15 -60.56 -32.37 12.66
N GLY A 16 -60.70 -31.04 12.61
CA GLY A 16 -60.38 -30.24 11.45
C GLY A 16 -58.85 -30.14 11.32
N ALA A 17 -58.24 -30.81 10.37
CA ALA A 17 -56.84 -30.64 10.04
C ALA A 17 -56.62 -29.25 9.37
N LEU A 18 -56.18 -28.29 10.11
CA LEU A 18 -55.62 -27.02 9.59
C LEU A 18 -54.25 -27.31 9.00
N VAL A 19 -54.19 -27.45 7.67
CA VAL A 19 -52.94 -27.46 6.91
C VAL A 19 -52.42 -26.02 6.92
N PHE A 20 -51.50 -25.70 7.85
CA PHE A 20 -50.65 -24.53 7.77
C PHE A 20 -49.67 -24.74 6.59
N ALA A 21 -49.99 -24.20 5.42
CA ALA A 21 -48.99 -23.98 4.39
C ALA A 21 -47.95 -23.01 4.94
N SER A 22 -46.83 -23.52 5.46
CA SER A 22 -45.66 -22.71 5.77
C SER A 22 -45.17 -22.12 4.44
N LEU A 23 -45.54 -20.87 4.16
CA LEU A 23 -44.85 -20.04 3.21
C LEU A 23 -43.41 -19.90 3.72
N GLY A 24 -42.56 -20.80 3.27
CA GLY A 24 -41.13 -20.69 3.46
C GLY A 24 -40.69 -19.38 2.83
N THR A 25 -40.49 -18.34 3.65
CA THR A 25 -39.75 -17.17 3.24
C THR A 25 -38.35 -17.65 2.89
N ALA A 26 -38.11 -17.90 1.61
CA ALA A 26 -36.75 -18.09 1.11
C ALA A 26 -35.93 -16.93 1.56
N THR A 27 -35.08 -17.13 2.57
CA THR A 27 -34.05 -16.17 2.95
C THR A 27 -33.26 -15.90 1.66
N PRO A 28 -33.14 -14.64 1.20
CA PRO A 28 -32.34 -14.36 0.02
C PRO A 28 -30.95 -14.95 0.30
N GLY A 29 -30.57 -15.98 -0.49
CA GLY A 29 -29.26 -16.58 -0.36
C GLY A 29 -28.24 -15.48 -0.41
N ALA A 30 -27.36 -15.38 0.59
CA ALA A 30 -26.32 -14.36 0.64
C ALA A 30 -25.59 -14.39 -0.71
N ALA A 31 -25.65 -13.29 -1.45
CA ALA A 31 -25.01 -13.21 -2.76
C ALA A 31 -23.56 -13.66 -2.59
N LYS A 32 -23.11 -14.55 -3.48
CA LYS A 32 -21.74 -15.08 -3.43
C LYS A 32 -20.76 -13.92 -3.55
N ALA A 33 -19.81 -13.83 -2.61
CA ALA A 33 -18.82 -12.78 -2.63
C ALA A 33 -17.95 -12.89 -3.89
N ASP A 34 -17.66 -11.74 -4.53
CA ASP A 34 -16.76 -11.70 -5.66
C ASP A 34 -15.33 -11.95 -5.20
N LYS A 35 -14.67 -12.92 -5.85
CA LYS A 35 -13.29 -13.28 -5.56
C LYS A 35 -12.36 -12.40 -6.37
N VAL A 36 -11.40 -11.76 -5.70
CA VAL A 36 -10.36 -10.94 -6.30
C VAL A 36 -9.04 -11.12 -5.56
N SER A 37 -7.95 -10.80 -6.23
CA SER A 37 -6.63 -10.80 -5.64
C SER A 37 -5.90 -9.49 -5.86
N VAL A 38 -5.02 -9.13 -4.92
CA VAL A 38 -4.11 -8.01 -5.03
C VAL A 38 -2.67 -8.49 -4.86
N GLN A 39 -1.82 -8.19 -5.85
CA GLN A 39 -0.38 -8.41 -5.78
C GLN A 39 0.28 -7.20 -5.14
N LEU A 40 0.88 -7.37 -3.97
CA LEU A 40 1.65 -6.34 -3.31
C LEU A 40 3.03 -6.19 -3.96
N LYS A 41 3.61 -4.99 -3.82
CA LYS A 41 4.94 -4.69 -4.36
C LYS A 41 6.07 -5.36 -3.59
N TRP A 42 5.93 -5.50 -2.26
CA TRP A 42 6.99 -5.95 -1.37
C TRP A 42 6.49 -7.00 -0.38
N VAL A 43 7.40 -7.52 0.44
CA VAL A 43 7.09 -8.47 1.52
C VAL A 43 6.08 -7.90 2.52
N THR A 44 5.46 -8.79 3.29
CA THR A 44 4.52 -8.39 4.35
C THR A 44 5.17 -7.44 5.34
N GLN A 45 4.62 -6.23 5.46
CA GLN A 45 5.06 -5.20 6.40
C GLN A 45 4.02 -4.07 6.49
N ALA A 46 4.22 -3.11 7.40
CA ALA A 46 3.27 -2.01 7.63
C ALA A 46 3.06 -1.10 6.41
N GLN A 47 3.93 -1.16 5.39
CA GLN A 47 3.73 -0.53 4.08
C GLN A 47 2.38 -0.92 3.44
N PHE A 48 1.86 -2.09 3.77
CA PHE A 48 0.59 -2.59 3.23
C PHE A 48 -0.50 -2.74 4.29
N ALA A 49 -0.33 -2.08 5.42
CA ALA A 49 -1.21 -2.23 6.59
C ALA A 49 -2.69 -2.02 6.28
N GLY A 50 -3.03 -1.09 5.38
CA GLY A 50 -4.42 -0.84 5.00
C GLY A 50 -5.13 -2.05 4.38
N PHE A 51 -4.41 -2.88 3.62
CA PHE A 51 -4.94 -4.12 3.04
C PHE A 51 -5.20 -5.17 4.13
N TYR A 52 -4.22 -5.40 4.99
CA TYR A 52 -4.34 -6.33 6.11
C TYR A 52 -5.41 -5.89 7.11
N ALA A 53 -5.51 -4.59 7.38
CA ALA A 53 -6.57 -4.04 8.23
C ALA A 53 -7.94 -4.23 7.60
N ALA A 54 -8.10 -4.00 6.29
CA ALA A 54 -9.37 -4.22 5.60
C ALA A 54 -9.80 -5.69 5.68
N ALA A 55 -8.87 -6.62 5.54
CA ALA A 55 -9.15 -8.06 5.70
C ALA A 55 -9.50 -8.41 7.15
N ALA A 56 -8.66 -8.03 8.13
CA ALA A 56 -8.82 -8.37 9.54
C ALA A 56 -10.08 -7.75 10.17
N LYS A 57 -10.47 -6.55 9.72
CA LYS A 57 -11.70 -5.85 10.18
C LYS A 57 -12.95 -6.28 9.41
N GLY A 58 -12.82 -7.23 8.48
CA GLY A 58 -13.93 -7.72 7.67
C GLY A 58 -14.49 -6.70 6.68
N TYR A 59 -13.73 -5.62 6.35
CA TYR A 59 -14.23 -4.59 5.45
C TYR A 59 -14.43 -5.11 4.03
N TYR A 60 -13.56 -6.00 3.53
CA TYR A 60 -13.79 -6.66 2.24
C TYR A 60 -15.11 -7.42 2.22
N LYS A 61 -15.40 -8.24 3.26
CA LYS A 61 -16.67 -8.97 3.40
C LYS A 61 -17.88 -8.03 3.47
N GLN A 62 -17.76 -6.90 4.19
CA GLN A 62 -18.83 -5.88 4.25
C GLN A 62 -19.16 -5.28 2.88
N PHE A 63 -18.19 -5.27 1.97
CA PHE A 63 -18.36 -4.83 0.59
C PHE A 63 -18.60 -6.00 -0.38
N GLY A 64 -18.93 -7.21 0.10
CA GLY A 64 -19.26 -8.37 -0.73
C GLY A 64 -18.08 -8.95 -1.50
N LEU A 65 -16.86 -8.85 -0.95
CA LEU A 65 -15.62 -9.30 -1.58
C LEU A 65 -14.92 -10.39 -0.73
N ASP A 66 -14.36 -11.37 -1.44
CA ASP A 66 -13.39 -12.34 -0.93
C ASP A 66 -12.03 -12.01 -1.54
N VAL A 67 -11.13 -11.40 -0.75
CA VAL A 67 -9.88 -10.82 -1.24
C VAL A 67 -8.68 -11.64 -0.81
N THR A 68 -7.89 -12.11 -1.78
CA THR A 68 -6.59 -12.72 -1.56
C THR A 68 -5.49 -11.67 -1.66
N ILE A 69 -4.75 -11.46 -0.58
CA ILE A 69 -3.58 -10.58 -0.55
C ILE A 69 -2.34 -11.43 -0.84
N LYS A 70 -1.66 -11.16 -1.95
CA LYS A 70 -0.43 -11.83 -2.38
C LYS A 70 0.77 -10.96 -2.01
N PRO A 71 1.61 -11.37 -1.05
CA PRO A 71 2.86 -10.65 -0.76
C PRO A 71 3.75 -10.58 -2.00
N GLY A 72 4.53 -9.50 -2.10
CA GLY A 72 5.54 -9.32 -3.12
C GLY A 72 6.94 -9.65 -2.62
N GLY A 73 7.94 -9.06 -3.24
CA GLY A 73 9.34 -9.24 -2.91
C GLY A 73 10.26 -8.66 -3.99
N PRO A 74 11.59 -8.72 -3.79
CA PRO A 74 12.56 -8.14 -4.74
C PRO A 74 12.49 -8.78 -6.14
N ASP A 75 12.06 -10.04 -6.23
CA ASP A 75 12.02 -10.81 -7.49
C ASP A 75 10.64 -10.81 -8.16
N ILE A 76 9.66 -10.10 -7.58
CA ILE A 76 8.29 -10.02 -8.10
C ILE A 76 8.06 -8.65 -8.72
N THR A 77 7.67 -8.63 -9.99
CA THR A 77 7.21 -7.43 -10.69
C THR A 77 5.68 -7.42 -10.73
N PRO A 78 5.01 -6.69 -9.84
CA PRO A 78 3.55 -6.74 -9.74
C PRO A 78 2.83 -6.33 -11.04
N GLU A 79 3.42 -5.43 -11.82
CA GLU A 79 2.90 -5.01 -13.12
C GLU A 79 2.79 -6.19 -14.10
N GLN A 80 3.76 -7.10 -14.10
CA GLN A 80 3.72 -8.30 -14.94
C GLN A 80 2.67 -9.29 -14.45
N VAL A 81 2.56 -9.48 -13.13
CA VAL A 81 1.55 -10.36 -12.52
C VAL A 81 0.13 -9.93 -12.90
N VAL A 82 -0.15 -8.63 -12.82
CA VAL A 82 -1.47 -8.08 -13.19
C VAL A 82 -1.68 -8.12 -14.70
N ALA A 83 -0.67 -7.75 -15.50
CA ALA A 83 -0.75 -7.83 -16.97
C ALA A 83 -1.06 -9.24 -17.46
N ALA A 84 -0.48 -10.26 -16.82
CA ALA A 84 -0.74 -11.67 -17.11
C ALA A 84 -2.11 -12.17 -16.59
N GLY A 85 -2.91 -11.33 -15.90
CA GLY A 85 -4.21 -11.72 -15.34
C GLY A 85 -4.13 -12.63 -14.11
N GLN A 86 -2.95 -12.74 -13.50
CA GLN A 86 -2.73 -13.55 -12.30
C GLN A 86 -3.19 -12.86 -11.01
N ALA A 87 -3.49 -11.57 -11.08
CA ALA A 87 -4.16 -10.79 -10.05
C ALA A 87 -4.99 -9.69 -10.73
N GLU A 88 -6.11 -9.31 -10.13
CA GLU A 88 -6.97 -8.22 -10.62
C GLU A 88 -6.35 -6.86 -10.34
N PHE A 89 -5.69 -6.74 -9.18
CA PHE A 89 -5.09 -5.50 -8.71
C PHE A 89 -3.60 -5.69 -8.43
N GLY A 90 -2.83 -4.62 -8.63
CA GLY A 90 -1.43 -4.55 -8.24
C GLY A 90 -1.16 -3.29 -7.46
N VAL A 91 -0.17 -3.37 -6.57
CA VAL A 91 0.42 -2.22 -5.87
C VAL A 91 1.81 -1.99 -6.44
N GLY A 92 2.10 -0.78 -6.87
CA GLY A 92 3.42 -0.42 -7.40
C GLY A 92 3.62 1.08 -7.48
N TRP A 93 4.85 1.46 -7.82
CA TRP A 93 5.22 2.85 -7.98
C TRP A 93 4.81 3.37 -9.36
N LEU A 94 4.32 4.61 -9.39
CA LEU A 94 3.80 5.19 -10.64
C LEU A 94 4.85 5.19 -11.78
N PRO A 95 6.14 5.55 -11.59
CA PRO A 95 7.11 5.51 -12.69
C PRO A 95 7.29 4.11 -13.29
N ALA A 96 7.24 3.04 -12.49
CA ALA A 96 7.30 1.66 -13.00
C ALA A 96 6.05 1.33 -13.84
N LEU A 97 4.87 1.71 -13.37
CA LEU A 97 3.63 1.58 -14.15
C LEU A 97 3.72 2.33 -15.48
N LEU A 98 4.22 3.57 -15.47
CA LEU A 98 4.37 4.37 -16.69
C LEU A 98 5.36 3.73 -17.67
N ALA A 99 6.44 3.11 -17.17
CA ALA A 99 7.44 2.43 -18.00
C ALA A 99 6.86 1.20 -18.71
N VAL A 100 6.03 0.39 -18.05
CA VAL A 100 5.38 -0.77 -18.71
C VAL A 100 4.30 -0.32 -19.67
N ARG A 101 3.58 0.76 -19.38
CA ARG A 101 2.63 1.39 -20.31
C ARG A 101 3.32 1.93 -21.57
N ASP A 102 4.49 2.52 -21.40
CA ASP A 102 5.29 3.03 -22.53
C ASP A 102 5.66 1.93 -23.54
N LYS A 103 5.77 0.69 -23.05
CA LYS A 103 6.00 -0.52 -23.85
C LYS A 103 4.71 -1.16 -24.39
N GLY A 104 3.54 -0.54 -24.17
CA GLY A 104 2.25 -1.00 -24.72
C GLY A 104 1.35 -1.78 -23.75
N THR A 105 1.77 -2.04 -22.52
CA THR A 105 0.94 -2.75 -21.55
C THR A 105 -0.19 -1.85 -21.05
N ASP A 106 -1.46 -2.27 -21.18
CA ASP A 106 -2.62 -1.48 -20.77
C ASP A 106 -2.95 -1.69 -19.28
N LEU A 107 -2.13 -1.09 -18.41
CA LEU A 107 -2.39 -0.98 -16.97
C LEU A 107 -2.81 0.45 -16.63
N VAL A 108 -3.80 0.62 -15.76
CA VAL A 108 -4.35 1.93 -15.38
C VAL A 108 -4.30 2.10 -13.87
N ASN A 109 -3.66 3.17 -13.39
CA ASN A 109 -3.74 3.54 -11.99
C ASN A 109 -5.18 3.95 -11.63
N ILE A 110 -5.78 3.26 -10.68
CA ILE A 110 -7.16 3.48 -10.21
C ILE A 110 -7.22 4.14 -8.84
N SER A 111 -6.07 4.19 -8.14
CA SER A 111 -5.98 4.83 -6.83
C SER A 111 -4.52 5.12 -6.45
N GLN A 112 -4.24 6.33 -6.00
CA GLN A 112 -2.92 6.74 -5.52
C GLN A 112 -2.93 6.86 -4.00
N VAL A 113 -2.40 5.85 -3.31
CA VAL A 113 -2.42 5.78 -1.85
C VAL A 113 -1.36 6.69 -1.24
N PHE A 114 -0.09 6.54 -1.62
CA PHE A 114 0.97 7.43 -1.18
C PHE A 114 0.96 8.69 -2.04
N THR A 115 0.79 9.83 -1.41
CA THR A 115 0.72 11.14 -2.08
C THR A 115 2.05 11.90 -2.06
N ARG A 116 3.05 11.32 -1.39
CA ARG A 116 4.42 11.83 -1.22
C ARG A 116 5.41 10.69 -1.41
N SER A 117 6.65 11.03 -1.80
CA SER A 117 7.76 10.08 -1.84
C SER A 117 8.38 9.92 -0.45
N GLY A 118 8.66 8.69 -0.07
CA GLY A 118 9.47 8.33 1.08
C GLY A 118 10.93 8.05 0.72
N MET A 119 11.30 8.11 -0.56
CA MET A 119 12.63 7.73 -1.01
C MET A 119 13.70 8.75 -0.63
N THR A 120 14.81 8.24 -0.11
CA THR A 120 15.99 9.01 0.28
C THR A 120 17.26 8.25 -0.11
N GLU A 121 18.39 8.97 -0.17
CA GLU A 121 19.72 8.41 -0.10
C GLU A 121 20.33 8.75 1.25
N LEU A 122 20.80 7.73 1.96
CA LEU A 122 21.55 7.89 3.20
C LEU A 122 23.04 7.88 2.93
N THR A 123 23.75 8.80 3.55
CA THR A 123 25.20 8.78 3.61
C THR A 123 25.65 9.02 5.05
N TRP A 124 26.85 8.56 5.41
CA TRP A 124 27.39 8.82 6.72
C TRP A 124 27.75 10.31 6.87
N ARG A 125 27.54 10.88 8.05
CA ARG A 125 27.85 12.29 8.32
C ARG A 125 29.33 12.60 8.08
N ASP A 126 30.20 11.70 8.46
CA ASP A 126 31.66 11.81 8.31
C ASP A 126 32.15 11.64 6.87
N SER A 127 31.33 11.12 5.97
CA SER A 127 31.67 11.03 4.54
C SER A 127 31.72 12.38 3.82
N GLY A 128 31.09 13.41 4.41
CA GLY A 128 30.95 14.74 3.78
C GLY A 128 30.01 14.77 2.56
N ILE A 129 29.35 13.65 2.19
CA ILE A 129 28.43 13.58 1.07
C ILE A 129 27.06 14.10 1.55
N THR A 130 26.70 15.31 1.19
CA THR A 130 25.44 15.95 1.59
C THR A 130 24.52 16.26 0.43
N THR A 131 24.99 16.03 -0.81
CA THR A 131 24.23 16.29 -2.04
C THR A 131 24.44 15.18 -3.05
N ILE A 132 23.48 15.00 -3.98
CA ILE A 132 23.58 14.05 -5.09
C ILE A 132 24.84 14.30 -5.93
N LYS A 133 25.21 15.55 -6.18
CA LYS A 133 26.40 15.88 -7.00
C LYS A 133 27.71 15.34 -6.42
N GLN A 134 27.80 15.23 -5.09
CA GLN A 134 29.00 14.70 -4.40
C GLN A 134 29.11 13.16 -4.46
N MET A 135 28.13 12.49 -5.04
CA MET A 135 28.19 11.04 -5.28
C MET A 135 29.08 10.66 -6.47
N LYS A 136 29.65 11.62 -7.22
CA LYS A 136 30.57 11.32 -8.33
C LYS A 136 31.74 10.44 -7.86
N GLY A 137 31.97 9.33 -8.59
CA GLY A 137 33.00 8.34 -8.25
C GLY A 137 32.67 7.44 -7.06
N LYS A 138 31.46 7.50 -6.52
CA LYS A 138 31.05 6.76 -5.32
C LYS A 138 30.28 5.48 -5.65
N LYS A 139 30.25 4.55 -4.70
CA LYS A 139 29.39 3.37 -4.73
C LYS A 139 28.03 3.73 -4.16
N VAL A 140 27.00 3.69 -4.99
CA VAL A 140 25.65 4.09 -4.63
C VAL A 140 24.74 2.87 -4.70
N GLY A 141 24.19 2.48 -3.57
CA GLY A 141 23.25 1.37 -3.46
C GLY A 141 21.84 1.78 -3.85
N VAL A 142 21.15 0.95 -4.64
CA VAL A 142 19.72 1.12 -4.94
C VAL A 142 19.12 -0.21 -5.37
N TRP A 143 17.82 -0.41 -5.13
CA TRP A 143 17.09 -1.57 -5.63
C TRP A 143 16.81 -1.45 -7.12
N CYS A 144 16.80 -2.60 -7.82
CA CYS A 144 16.45 -2.65 -9.24
C CYS A 144 14.93 -2.53 -9.51
N CYS A 145 14.61 -2.70 -10.77
CA CYS A 145 13.30 -3.12 -11.27
C CYS A 145 12.20 -2.08 -11.07
N GLY A 146 12.59 -0.79 -11.24
CA GLY A 146 11.71 0.37 -11.17
C GLY A 146 11.79 1.16 -9.86
N ASN A 147 12.61 0.72 -8.89
CA ASN A 147 12.86 1.45 -7.66
C ASN A 147 13.96 2.53 -7.82
N GLU A 148 14.86 2.34 -8.79
CA GLU A 148 15.99 3.21 -9.08
C GLU A 148 15.62 4.54 -9.74
N ASN A 149 14.40 4.70 -10.20
CA ASN A 149 14.00 5.80 -11.09
C ASN A 149 14.20 7.19 -10.48
N GLU A 150 13.87 7.38 -9.20
CA GLU A 150 14.02 8.67 -8.53
C GLU A 150 15.50 9.05 -8.34
N LEU A 151 16.34 8.08 -7.97
CA LEU A 151 17.79 8.27 -7.84
C LEU A 151 18.44 8.57 -9.19
N PHE A 152 18.12 7.77 -10.21
CA PHE A 152 18.70 7.99 -11.55
C PHE A 152 18.31 9.36 -12.10
N ALA A 153 17.06 9.77 -11.90
CA ALA A 153 16.63 11.12 -12.23
C ALA A 153 17.44 12.18 -11.45
N ALA A 154 17.70 11.95 -10.17
CA ALA A 154 18.48 12.87 -9.33
C ALA A 154 19.95 12.96 -9.78
N LEU A 155 20.58 11.84 -10.11
CA LEU A 155 21.94 11.81 -10.66
C LEU A 155 22.02 12.60 -11.97
N VAL A 156 21.16 12.28 -12.95
CA VAL A 156 21.15 12.97 -14.26
C VAL A 156 20.86 14.46 -14.10
N LYS A 157 19.92 14.84 -13.24
CA LYS A 157 19.61 16.25 -12.94
C LYS A 157 20.81 17.01 -12.39
N ASN A 158 21.69 16.33 -11.67
CA ASN A 158 22.92 16.90 -11.10
C ASN A 158 24.15 16.75 -12.04
N GLY A 159 23.94 16.37 -13.30
CA GLY A 159 24.99 16.24 -14.32
C GLY A 159 25.83 14.96 -14.20
N LEU A 160 25.32 13.93 -13.51
CA LEU A 160 25.98 12.65 -13.35
C LEU A 160 25.30 11.59 -14.24
N ASP A 161 26.10 10.84 -14.99
CA ASP A 161 25.63 9.65 -15.71
C ASP A 161 25.61 8.45 -14.74
N PRO A 162 24.44 7.83 -14.46
CA PRO A 162 24.35 6.69 -13.56
C PRO A 162 25.22 5.49 -13.99
N LYS A 163 25.62 5.40 -15.25
CA LYS A 163 26.44 4.32 -15.79
C LYS A 163 27.94 4.60 -15.79
N LYS A 164 28.36 5.86 -15.65
CA LYS A 164 29.75 6.27 -15.81
C LYS A 164 30.30 7.00 -14.59
N ASP A 165 29.49 7.84 -13.97
CA ASP A 165 29.93 8.75 -12.91
C ASP A 165 29.77 8.21 -11.50
N VAL A 166 29.04 7.11 -11.34
CA VAL A 166 28.86 6.39 -10.07
C VAL A 166 28.96 4.88 -10.30
N THR A 167 29.26 4.12 -9.25
CA THR A 167 29.13 2.66 -9.27
C THR A 167 27.81 2.29 -8.63
N ILE A 168 26.81 1.92 -9.45
CA ILE A 168 25.54 1.45 -8.94
C ILE A 168 25.71 0.03 -8.38
N VAL A 169 25.31 -0.15 -7.13
CA VAL A 169 25.30 -1.43 -6.42
C VAL A 169 23.87 -1.86 -6.18
N ASN A 170 23.50 -3.05 -6.68
CA ASN A 170 22.18 -3.60 -6.39
C ASN A 170 22.08 -3.90 -4.89
N GLN A 171 21.24 -3.15 -4.20
CA GLN A 171 21.07 -3.20 -2.75
C GLN A 171 20.09 -4.31 -2.37
N PRO A 172 20.43 -5.17 -1.38
CA PRO A 172 19.45 -6.08 -0.80
C PRO A 172 18.38 -5.31 0.00
N PHE A 173 17.43 -6.02 0.61
CA PHE A 173 16.37 -5.41 1.42
C PHE A 173 16.81 -5.02 2.84
N ASP A 174 18.09 -5.25 3.19
CA ASP A 174 18.70 -4.82 4.45
C ASP A 174 19.76 -3.73 4.24
N MET A 175 20.22 -3.14 5.33
CA MET A 175 21.20 -2.05 5.30
C MET A 175 22.64 -2.53 5.59
N ASN A 176 22.94 -3.84 5.51
CA ASN A 176 24.25 -4.39 5.87
C ASN A 176 25.39 -3.81 5.02
N LEU A 177 25.20 -3.61 3.72
CA LEU A 177 26.24 -3.01 2.88
C LEU A 177 26.59 -1.58 3.32
N PHE A 178 25.59 -0.81 3.73
CA PHE A 178 25.77 0.56 4.23
C PHE A 178 26.40 0.57 5.63
N LEU A 179 25.87 -0.24 6.55
CA LEU A 179 26.39 -0.36 7.92
C LEU A 179 27.85 -0.84 7.97
N GLN A 180 28.24 -1.71 7.04
CA GLN A 180 29.62 -2.17 6.86
C GLN A 180 30.49 -1.23 6.03
N ARG A 181 29.99 -0.06 5.65
CA ARG A 181 30.67 0.95 4.80
C ARG A 181 31.18 0.39 3.46
N LYS A 182 30.52 -0.64 2.91
CA LYS A 182 30.84 -1.21 1.59
C LYS A 182 30.29 -0.38 0.43
N ILE A 183 29.32 0.48 0.70
CA ILE A 183 28.76 1.49 -0.19
C ILE A 183 28.80 2.85 0.47
N ASP A 184 28.96 3.92 -0.33
CA ASP A 184 29.10 5.30 0.15
C ASP A 184 27.75 5.97 0.41
N ALA A 185 26.74 5.58 -0.40
CA ALA A 185 25.35 6.01 -0.27
C ALA A 185 24.43 4.80 -0.40
N ALA A 186 23.30 4.84 0.27
CA ALA A 186 22.31 3.77 0.25
C ALA A 186 20.90 4.31 0.06
N ALA A 187 20.16 3.74 -0.88
CA ALA A 187 18.73 3.99 -0.98
C ALA A 187 18.02 3.54 0.30
N ALA A 188 17.13 4.37 0.77
CA ALA A 188 16.35 4.09 1.99
C ALA A 188 14.98 4.75 1.92
N MET A 189 13.96 4.00 2.26
CA MET A 189 12.66 4.58 2.52
C MET A 189 12.65 5.16 3.94
N THR A 190 12.07 6.34 4.10
CA THR A 190 11.92 6.96 5.42
C THR A 190 11.21 6.06 6.42
N TYR A 191 10.34 5.18 5.91
CA TYR A 191 9.55 4.28 6.71
C TYR A 191 10.18 2.90 6.96
N ASN A 192 11.26 2.52 6.28
CA ASN A 192 11.85 1.18 6.38
C ASN A 192 13.35 1.24 6.65
N GLU A 193 14.18 1.39 5.63
CA GLU A 193 15.65 1.25 5.72
C GLU A 193 16.29 2.32 6.60
N LEU A 194 15.73 3.53 6.65
CA LEU A 194 16.19 4.54 7.60
C LEU A 194 16.06 4.03 9.05
N ALA A 195 14.94 3.38 9.39
CA ALA A 195 14.76 2.79 10.71
C ALA A 195 15.78 1.67 10.98
N GLN A 196 16.06 0.79 10.00
CA GLN A 196 17.03 -0.28 10.16
C GLN A 196 18.42 0.26 10.58
N VAL A 197 18.86 1.38 10.03
CA VAL A 197 20.10 2.04 10.45
C VAL A 197 19.98 2.57 11.88
N LEU A 198 18.89 3.28 12.19
CA LEU A 198 18.68 3.87 13.52
C LEU A 198 18.47 2.81 14.62
N GLU A 199 18.02 1.62 14.28
CA GLU A 199 17.82 0.45 15.17
C GLU A 199 19.11 -0.33 15.42
N THR A 200 20.21 0.03 14.75
CA THR A 200 21.51 -0.63 14.87
C THR A 200 22.41 0.15 15.84
N LYS A 201 23.18 -0.58 16.67
CA LYS A 201 24.23 0.01 17.51
C LYS A 201 25.44 0.39 16.67
N ASN A 202 25.96 1.58 16.91
CA ASN A 202 27.28 1.96 16.47
C ASN A 202 28.30 1.14 17.27
N PRO A 203 29.19 0.36 16.63
CA PRO A 203 30.16 -0.50 17.31
C PRO A 203 31.16 0.27 18.17
N ASP A 204 31.47 1.52 17.80
CA ASP A 204 32.46 2.34 18.51
C ASP A 204 31.93 2.92 19.82
N THR A 205 30.61 3.21 19.86
CA THR A 205 29.99 3.89 21.01
C THR A 205 29.07 2.99 21.83
N GLY A 206 28.65 1.85 21.29
CA GLY A 206 27.66 0.96 21.88
C GLY A 206 26.23 1.54 21.93
N LYS A 207 26.01 2.75 21.38
CA LYS A 207 24.70 3.43 21.32
C LYS A 207 24.06 3.26 19.94
N LEU A 208 22.74 3.34 19.87
CA LEU A 208 22.04 3.35 18.58
C LEU A 208 22.49 4.54 17.73
N TYR A 209 22.60 4.31 16.41
CA TYR A 209 22.75 5.40 15.46
C TYR A 209 21.58 6.37 15.55
N THR A 210 21.84 7.62 15.23
CA THR A 210 20.87 8.71 15.25
C THR A 210 20.90 9.48 13.92
N LEU A 211 19.92 10.32 13.69
CA LEU A 211 19.93 11.23 12.53
C LEU A 211 21.13 12.18 12.49
N LYS A 212 21.86 12.35 13.63
CA LYS A 212 23.10 13.14 13.67
C LYS A 212 24.29 12.42 13.02
N ASP A 213 24.22 11.11 12.94
CA ASP A 213 25.26 10.27 12.33
C ASP A 213 25.08 10.17 10.80
N LEU A 214 23.95 10.62 10.28
CA LEU A 214 23.55 10.47 8.88
C LEU A 214 23.32 11.81 8.18
N ASN A 215 23.56 11.84 6.87
CA ASN A 215 22.94 12.79 5.95
C ASN A 215 21.78 12.07 5.27
N VAL A 216 20.59 12.66 5.30
CA VAL A 216 19.37 12.13 4.66
C VAL A 216 19.05 13.03 3.46
N ILE A 217 19.35 12.54 2.27
CA ILE A 217 19.14 13.27 1.01
C ILE A 217 17.81 12.81 0.42
N THR A 218 16.74 13.57 0.66
CA THR A 218 15.40 13.20 0.16
C THR A 218 15.26 13.50 -1.32
N MET A 219 14.54 12.65 -2.07
CA MET A 219 14.26 12.91 -3.48
C MET A 219 13.37 14.14 -3.68
N GLU A 220 12.60 14.54 -2.67
CA GLU A 220 11.88 15.82 -2.67
C GLU A 220 12.84 17.01 -2.74
N LYS A 221 13.90 17.04 -1.91
CA LYS A 221 14.96 18.08 -1.96
C LYS A 221 15.77 18.01 -3.25
N ALA A 222 16.03 16.81 -3.76
CA ALA A 222 16.68 16.61 -5.06
C ALA A 222 15.77 17.08 -6.23
N GLY A 223 14.47 17.23 -5.99
CA GLY A 223 13.48 17.66 -6.97
C GLY A 223 13.15 16.61 -8.01
N THR A 224 13.27 15.32 -7.62
CA THR A 224 12.98 14.15 -8.47
C THR A 224 12.04 13.18 -7.80
N ALA A 225 11.43 13.56 -6.67
CA ALA A 225 10.40 12.77 -6.01
C ALA A 225 9.25 12.45 -6.96
N MET A 226 8.87 11.18 -7.01
CA MET A 226 7.78 10.64 -7.82
C MET A 226 6.71 10.04 -6.92
N LEU A 227 5.54 9.73 -7.49
CA LEU A 227 4.48 9.04 -6.76
C LEU A 227 4.83 7.56 -6.61
N GLU A 228 4.79 7.09 -5.37
CA GLU A 228 5.07 5.72 -4.98
C GLU A 228 3.78 4.88 -4.97
N ASP A 229 3.56 4.07 -3.94
CA ASP A 229 2.51 3.05 -3.87
C ASP A 229 1.13 3.55 -4.30
N GLY A 230 0.73 3.10 -5.47
CA GLY A 230 -0.60 3.25 -6.04
C GLY A 230 -1.18 1.90 -6.43
N LEU A 231 -2.49 1.85 -6.62
CA LEU A 231 -3.24 0.69 -7.07
C LEU A 231 -3.55 0.81 -8.54
N TYR A 232 -3.37 -0.27 -9.27
CA TYR A 232 -3.69 -0.35 -10.69
C TYR A 232 -4.36 -1.69 -11.04
N ALA A 233 -5.02 -1.69 -12.18
CA ALA A 233 -5.64 -2.86 -12.79
C ALA A 233 -5.48 -2.82 -14.30
N ARG A 234 -5.79 -3.92 -15.00
CA ARG A 234 -5.80 -3.93 -16.46
C ARG A 234 -6.91 -3.04 -17.03
N GLY A 235 -6.56 -2.30 -18.09
CA GLY A 235 -7.51 -1.42 -18.77
C GLY A 235 -8.64 -2.17 -19.46
N ASP A 236 -8.35 -3.34 -20.08
CA ASP A 236 -9.36 -4.19 -20.70
C ASP A 236 -10.37 -4.74 -19.68
N TRP A 237 -9.88 -5.22 -18.51
CA TRP A 237 -10.72 -5.69 -17.40
C TRP A 237 -11.63 -4.57 -16.87
N LEU A 238 -11.15 -3.34 -16.86
CA LEU A 238 -11.91 -2.16 -16.43
C LEU A 238 -12.93 -1.66 -17.46
N LYS A 239 -13.06 -2.25 -18.65
CA LYS A 239 -14.12 -1.92 -19.60
C LYS A 239 -15.49 -2.45 -19.14
N ASP A 240 -15.51 -3.58 -18.45
CA ASP A 240 -16.72 -4.14 -17.88
C ASP A 240 -17.21 -3.33 -16.67
N LYS A 241 -18.49 -2.98 -16.67
CA LYS A 241 -19.13 -2.22 -15.58
C LYS A 241 -19.19 -3.02 -14.27
N ALA A 242 -19.35 -4.35 -14.35
CA ALA A 242 -19.31 -5.22 -13.16
C ALA A 242 -17.92 -5.19 -12.51
N ASN A 243 -16.87 -5.25 -13.31
CA ASN A 243 -15.49 -5.13 -12.81
C ASN A 243 -15.18 -3.73 -12.24
N GLN A 244 -15.76 -2.66 -12.81
CA GLN A 244 -15.66 -1.32 -12.23
C GLN A 244 -16.36 -1.23 -10.86
N ASP A 245 -17.47 -1.93 -10.67
CA ASP A 245 -18.16 -2.01 -9.38
C ASP A 245 -17.30 -2.78 -8.37
N ILE A 246 -16.78 -3.95 -8.75
CA ILE A 246 -15.83 -4.73 -7.93
C ILE A 246 -14.63 -3.86 -7.52
N ALA A 247 -14.00 -3.15 -8.47
CA ALA A 247 -12.90 -2.25 -8.19
C ALA A 247 -13.30 -1.13 -7.21
N THR A 248 -14.46 -0.54 -7.38
CA THR A 248 -14.97 0.52 -6.48
C THR A 248 -15.14 0.00 -5.05
N ARG A 249 -15.75 -1.19 -4.88
CA ARG A 249 -15.94 -1.84 -3.58
C ARG A 249 -14.61 -2.24 -2.94
N PHE A 250 -13.67 -2.77 -3.73
CA PHE A 250 -12.32 -3.09 -3.28
C PHE A 250 -11.57 -1.84 -2.79
N LEU A 251 -11.60 -0.75 -3.56
CA LEU A 251 -11.01 0.52 -3.17
C LEU A 251 -11.65 1.06 -1.89
N ALA A 252 -12.99 1.03 -1.76
CA ALA A 252 -13.67 1.51 -0.56
C ALA A 252 -13.23 0.73 0.69
N ALA A 253 -13.20 -0.60 0.62
CA ALA A 253 -12.75 -1.45 1.73
C ALA A 253 -11.29 -1.16 2.11
N THR A 254 -10.39 -1.09 1.12
CA THR A 254 -8.97 -0.80 1.32
C THR A 254 -8.74 0.58 1.94
N MET A 255 -9.44 1.62 1.44
CA MET A 255 -9.34 2.98 1.99
C MET A 255 -9.88 3.07 3.41
N LYS A 256 -10.94 2.30 3.74
CA LYS A 256 -11.45 2.16 5.12
C LYS A 256 -10.39 1.52 6.02
N GLY A 257 -9.64 0.55 5.52
CA GLY A 257 -8.48 -0.04 6.19
C GLY A 257 -7.39 1.00 6.48
N TRP A 258 -7.03 1.83 5.51
CA TRP A 258 -6.07 2.91 5.71
C TRP A 258 -6.55 3.98 6.69
N ALA A 259 -7.83 4.35 6.66
CA ALA A 259 -8.40 5.26 7.65
C ALA A 259 -8.35 4.65 9.06
N TYR A 260 -8.66 3.36 9.20
CA TYR A 260 -8.51 2.64 10.47
C TYR A 260 -7.06 2.67 10.97
N CYS A 261 -6.06 2.41 10.11
CA CYS A 261 -4.64 2.42 10.48
C CYS A 261 -4.14 3.79 10.89
N ARG A 262 -4.67 4.87 10.28
CA ARG A 262 -4.40 6.25 10.71
C ARG A 262 -4.85 6.50 12.15
N ASP A 263 -6.07 6.08 12.46
CA ASP A 263 -6.72 6.39 13.73
C ASP A 263 -6.33 5.39 14.84
N ASN A 264 -5.80 4.22 14.49
CA ASN A 264 -5.47 3.12 15.40
C ASN A 264 -4.08 2.53 15.12
N VAL A 265 -3.05 3.37 15.13
CA VAL A 265 -1.68 3.02 14.71
C VAL A 265 -1.18 1.70 15.34
N LYS A 266 -1.22 1.59 16.67
CA LYS A 266 -0.77 0.38 17.39
C LYS A 266 -1.60 -0.86 17.07
N ALA A 267 -2.92 -0.73 17.02
CA ALA A 267 -3.80 -1.85 16.69
C ALA A 267 -3.61 -2.31 15.24
N CYS A 268 -3.39 -1.38 14.32
CA CYS A 268 -3.06 -1.69 12.93
C CYS A 268 -1.68 -2.37 12.81
N THR A 269 -0.66 -1.90 13.53
CA THR A 269 0.64 -2.57 13.62
C THR A 269 0.49 -4.02 14.10
N ASN A 270 -0.32 -4.28 15.12
CA ASN A 270 -0.58 -5.64 15.60
C ASN A 270 -1.26 -6.53 14.55
N ILE A 271 -2.10 -5.97 13.67
CA ILE A 271 -2.66 -6.72 12.53
C ILE A 271 -1.54 -7.12 11.56
N VAL A 272 -0.61 -6.22 11.25
CA VAL A 272 0.54 -6.55 10.39
C VAL A 272 1.40 -7.65 10.99
N LEU A 273 1.73 -7.56 12.28
CA LEU A 273 2.52 -8.57 12.99
C LEU A 273 1.87 -9.97 12.99
N LYS A 274 0.54 -10.06 13.01
CA LYS A 274 -0.17 -11.34 12.87
C LYS A 274 0.00 -11.97 11.47
N ASN A 275 0.22 -11.15 10.45
CA ASN A 275 0.45 -11.61 9.09
C ASN A 275 1.95 -11.84 8.79
N GLY A 276 2.84 -11.27 9.61
CA GLY A 276 4.29 -11.43 9.53
C GLY A 276 4.88 -11.63 10.93
N PRO A 277 4.81 -12.85 11.51
CA PRO A 277 5.15 -13.08 12.92
C PRO A 277 6.65 -12.93 13.24
N THR A 278 7.51 -12.86 12.23
CA THR A 278 8.96 -12.63 12.38
C THR A 278 9.35 -11.16 12.37
N LEU A 279 8.40 -10.26 12.12
CA LEU A 279 8.64 -8.82 12.04
C LEU A 279 8.87 -8.21 13.43
N GLY A 280 9.80 -7.25 13.54
CA GLY A 280 10.04 -6.49 14.77
C GLY A 280 8.90 -5.50 15.06
N ALA A 281 8.35 -5.57 16.27
CA ALA A 281 7.16 -4.76 16.63
C ALA A 281 7.47 -3.24 16.63
N GLY A 282 8.65 -2.85 17.14
CA GLY A 282 9.11 -1.46 17.14
C GLY A 282 9.31 -0.92 15.72
N HIS A 283 9.95 -1.74 14.85
CA HIS A 283 10.15 -1.41 13.44
C HIS A 283 8.81 -1.21 12.71
N GLN A 284 7.86 -2.13 12.89
CA GLN A 284 6.55 -2.01 12.24
C GLN A 284 5.74 -0.82 12.76
N LEU A 285 5.91 -0.44 14.03
CA LEU A 285 5.28 0.76 14.59
C LEU A 285 5.89 2.04 13.99
N TRP A 286 7.22 2.10 13.85
CA TRP A 286 7.90 3.17 13.13
C TRP A 286 7.37 3.26 11.70
N GLN A 287 7.39 2.13 11.00
CA GLN A 287 6.97 2.05 9.61
C GLN A 287 5.53 2.54 9.44
N MET A 288 4.61 2.09 10.29
CA MET A 288 3.20 2.53 10.24
C MET A 288 3.05 4.04 10.44
N ASN A 289 3.82 4.63 11.35
CA ASN A 289 3.80 6.07 11.60
C ASN A 289 4.34 6.87 10.38
N GLU A 290 5.46 6.46 9.82
CA GLU A 290 6.07 7.14 8.66
C GLU A 290 5.19 7.02 7.41
N ILE A 291 4.59 5.85 7.16
CA ILE A 291 3.66 5.65 6.05
C ILE A 291 2.41 6.54 6.19
N ASN A 292 1.89 6.66 7.40
CA ASN A 292 0.79 7.59 7.63
C ASN A 292 1.14 9.03 7.23
N LYS A 293 2.40 9.47 7.38
CA LYS A 293 2.86 10.80 6.92
C LYS A 293 2.88 10.92 5.39
N LEU A 294 3.07 9.81 4.66
CA LEU A 294 3.04 9.80 3.19
C LEU A 294 1.60 9.83 2.65
N ILE A 295 0.65 9.31 3.41
CA ILE A 295 -0.77 9.25 3.02
C ILE A 295 -1.53 10.49 3.48
N TRP A 296 -1.34 10.91 4.74
CA TRP A 296 -2.17 11.92 5.39
C TRP A 296 -1.43 13.25 5.61
N PRO A 297 -2.12 14.39 5.52
CA PRO A 297 -3.50 14.54 5.04
C PRO A 297 -3.60 14.30 3.53
N ALA A 298 -4.79 13.84 3.09
CA ALA A 298 -5.15 13.61 1.70
C ALA A 298 -6.32 14.53 1.29
N PRO A 299 -6.06 15.77 0.88
CA PRO A 299 -7.12 16.77 0.69
C PRO A 299 -8.20 16.39 -0.31
N LEU A 300 -7.84 15.63 -1.36
CA LEU A 300 -8.77 15.13 -2.37
C LEU A 300 -9.55 13.89 -1.90
N GLY A 301 -9.18 13.32 -0.75
CA GLY A 301 -9.58 12.01 -0.24
C GLY A 301 -8.51 10.95 -0.50
N VAL A 302 -8.34 10.02 0.46
CA VAL A 302 -7.35 8.95 0.36
C VAL A 302 -7.55 8.15 -0.94
N GLY A 303 -6.45 7.91 -1.63
CA GLY A 303 -6.44 7.15 -2.89
C GLY A 303 -6.89 7.93 -4.13
N VAL A 304 -7.30 9.19 -4.02
CA VAL A 304 -7.65 10.00 -5.19
C VAL A 304 -6.37 10.61 -5.78
N MET A 305 -6.06 10.24 -7.03
CA MET A 305 -4.91 10.80 -7.77
C MET A 305 -4.99 12.31 -7.84
N ASN A 306 -3.91 12.97 -7.45
CA ASN A 306 -3.72 14.41 -7.70
C ASN A 306 -3.15 14.59 -9.12
N PRO A 307 -3.85 15.30 -10.04
CA PRO A 307 -3.39 15.50 -11.41
C PRO A 307 -2.04 16.22 -11.51
N VAL A 308 -1.76 17.15 -10.62
CA VAL A 308 -0.48 17.89 -10.60
C VAL A 308 0.67 16.97 -10.19
N ALA A 309 0.49 16.15 -9.17
CA ALA A 309 1.49 15.17 -8.74
C ALA A 309 1.71 14.08 -9.81
N PHE A 310 0.65 13.64 -10.50
CA PHE A 310 0.76 12.76 -11.65
C PHE A 310 1.60 13.39 -12.77
N ALA A 311 1.26 14.63 -13.17
CA ALA A 311 1.96 15.35 -14.25
C ALA A 311 3.45 15.54 -13.91
N ARG A 312 3.77 15.88 -12.64
CA ARG A 312 5.16 15.97 -12.15
C ARG A 312 5.90 14.64 -12.34
N THR A 313 5.32 13.52 -11.87
CA THR A 313 5.93 12.20 -12.02
C THR A 313 6.11 11.82 -13.49
N ALA A 314 5.11 12.06 -14.35
CA ALA A 314 5.19 11.78 -15.78
C ALA A 314 6.26 12.63 -16.49
N LEU A 315 6.39 13.92 -16.13
CA LEU A 315 7.42 14.80 -16.65
C LEU A 315 8.83 14.34 -16.25
N ILE A 316 9.04 14.02 -14.97
CA ILE A 316 10.32 13.50 -14.49
C ILE A 316 10.64 12.18 -15.19
N SER A 317 9.69 11.26 -15.31
CA SER A 317 9.86 9.98 -16.02
C SER A 317 10.26 10.18 -17.48
N LYS A 318 9.66 11.15 -18.17
CA LYS A 318 10.03 11.48 -19.57
C LYS A 318 11.40 12.15 -19.65
N GLN A 319 11.64 13.17 -18.82
CA GLN A 319 12.87 13.98 -18.83
C GLN A 319 14.11 13.12 -18.57
N PHE A 320 14.00 12.16 -17.64
CA PHE A 320 15.11 11.29 -17.25
C PHE A 320 15.03 9.89 -17.87
N LYS A 321 14.29 9.74 -18.99
CA LYS A 321 14.26 8.56 -19.86
C LYS A 321 13.75 7.27 -19.19
N VAL A 322 12.94 7.38 -18.15
CA VAL A 322 12.17 6.25 -17.61
C VAL A 322 11.08 5.83 -18.61
N THR A 323 10.52 6.81 -19.33
CA THR A 323 9.60 6.60 -20.47
C THR A 323 10.12 7.27 -21.72
N SER A 324 9.82 6.69 -22.90
CA SER A 324 10.20 7.25 -24.20
C SER A 324 9.31 8.43 -24.61
N LYS A 325 8.08 8.48 -24.11
CA LYS A 325 7.08 9.52 -24.37
C LYS A 325 6.41 9.97 -23.08
N LEU A 326 5.87 11.20 -23.10
CA LEU A 326 5.11 11.72 -21.96
C LEU A 326 3.81 10.94 -21.82
N GLN A 327 3.62 10.32 -20.67
CA GLN A 327 2.39 9.60 -20.34
C GLN A 327 1.30 10.58 -19.90
N GLY A 328 0.07 10.38 -20.40
CA GLY A 328 -1.04 11.30 -20.21
C GLY A 328 -2.17 10.73 -19.34
N ARG A 329 -3.31 11.38 -19.47
CA ARG A 329 -4.53 11.11 -18.69
C ARG A 329 -5.04 9.67 -18.78
N SER A 330 -4.76 8.95 -19.87
CA SER A 330 -5.15 7.54 -20.03
C SER A 330 -4.45 6.58 -19.06
N ALA A 331 -3.34 7.02 -18.42
CA ALA A 331 -2.59 6.19 -17.48
C ALA A 331 -3.24 6.11 -16.09
N TYR A 332 -4.24 6.93 -15.79
CA TYR A 332 -4.95 6.88 -14.52
C TYR A 332 -6.43 7.28 -14.68
N ARG A 333 -7.25 6.87 -13.73
CA ARG A 333 -8.64 7.30 -13.60
C ARG A 333 -8.96 7.57 -12.13
N THR A 334 -9.85 8.52 -11.88
CA THR A 334 -10.23 8.96 -10.53
C THR A 334 -11.70 8.70 -10.21
N ASP A 335 -12.48 8.26 -11.17
CA ASP A 335 -13.92 8.04 -10.98
C ASP A 335 -14.18 6.90 -9.99
N LEU A 336 -13.41 5.80 -10.06
CA LEU A 336 -13.56 4.65 -9.15
C LEU A 336 -13.17 5.03 -7.70
N SER A 337 -12.01 5.67 -7.51
CA SER A 337 -11.60 6.14 -6.19
C SER A 337 -12.55 7.20 -5.62
N ARG A 338 -13.09 8.11 -6.44
CA ARG A 338 -14.09 9.09 -6.01
C ARG A 338 -15.41 8.44 -5.61
N LYS A 339 -15.88 7.42 -6.35
CA LYS A 339 -17.07 6.62 -5.96
C LYS A 339 -16.81 5.92 -4.61
N ALA A 340 -15.64 5.27 -4.44
CA ALA A 340 -15.25 4.65 -3.18
C ALA A 340 -15.25 5.64 -2.00
N ILE A 341 -14.67 6.84 -2.19
CA ILE A 341 -14.68 7.92 -1.18
C ILE A 341 -16.11 8.37 -0.86
N ALA A 342 -17.00 8.47 -1.84
CA ALA A 342 -18.39 8.85 -1.61
C ALA A 342 -19.12 7.82 -0.74
N LEU A 343 -18.89 6.52 -0.97
CA LEU A 343 -19.41 5.44 -0.11
C LEU A 343 -18.92 5.57 1.34
N LEU A 344 -17.63 5.84 1.51
CA LEU A 344 -17.02 5.97 2.85
C LEU A 344 -17.50 7.22 3.59
N LYS A 345 -17.68 8.34 2.89
CA LYS A 345 -18.27 9.57 3.48
C LYS A 345 -19.67 9.33 4.02
N LYS A 346 -20.51 8.56 3.28
CA LYS A 346 -21.84 8.15 3.77
C LYS A 346 -21.78 7.30 5.04
N GLN A 347 -20.67 6.60 5.27
CA GLN A 347 -20.41 5.84 6.50
C GLN A 347 -19.73 6.68 7.61
N GLY A 348 -19.58 8.00 7.43
CA GLY A 348 -18.94 8.88 8.42
C GLY A 348 -17.42 8.76 8.50
N VAL A 349 -16.75 8.07 7.52
CA VAL A 349 -15.30 7.91 7.54
C VAL A 349 -14.61 9.23 7.19
N ASN A 350 -13.64 9.66 8.01
CA ASN A 350 -12.77 10.79 7.70
C ASN A 350 -11.76 10.41 6.61
N VAL A 351 -12.15 10.56 5.35
CA VAL A 351 -11.37 10.16 4.18
C VAL A 351 -10.24 11.12 3.81
N THR A 352 -10.20 12.32 4.42
CA THR A 352 -9.15 13.33 4.14
C THR A 352 -8.04 13.32 5.18
N GLY A 353 -8.26 12.68 6.33
CA GLY A 353 -7.33 12.76 7.45
C GLY A 353 -7.23 14.17 8.04
N LYS A 354 -8.30 14.98 7.94
CA LYS A 354 -8.34 16.28 8.60
C LYS A 354 -8.10 16.09 10.10
N GLY A 355 -7.13 16.82 10.67
CA GLY A 355 -6.73 16.69 12.06
C GLY A 355 -5.70 15.59 12.34
N TYR A 356 -5.24 14.85 11.33
CA TYR A 356 -4.18 13.85 11.52
C TYR A 356 -2.92 14.48 12.12
N LYS A 357 -2.38 13.81 13.14
CA LYS A 357 -1.08 14.12 13.73
C LYS A 357 -0.28 12.81 13.85
N ALA A 358 0.96 12.84 13.37
CA ALA A 358 1.87 11.72 13.56
C ALA A 358 2.15 11.52 15.07
N ILE A 359 2.33 10.28 15.48
CA ILE A 359 2.80 9.96 16.83
C ILE A 359 4.34 10.03 16.89
N VAL A 360 4.86 10.14 18.11
CA VAL A 360 6.30 9.96 18.35
C VAL A 360 6.56 8.48 18.59
N VAL A 361 7.43 7.89 17.79
CA VAL A 361 7.86 6.50 17.94
C VAL A 361 9.31 6.48 18.42
N LYS A 362 9.56 5.83 19.54
CA LYS A 362 10.91 5.59 20.04
C LYS A 362 11.54 4.45 19.24
N VAL A 363 12.70 4.70 18.67
CA VAL A 363 13.50 3.66 18.04
C VAL A 363 14.10 2.73 19.12
N THR A 364 14.04 1.44 18.85
CA THR A 364 14.57 0.39 19.75
C THR A 364 15.56 -0.48 19.00
N GLU A 365 16.50 -1.09 19.71
CA GLU A 365 17.50 -1.98 19.12
C GLU A 365 16.84 -3.14 18.36
N GLY A 366 17.26 -3.33 17.10
CA GLY A 366 16.72 -4.37 16.22
C GLY A 366 15.23 -4.25 15.92
N GLY A 367 14.63 -3.07 16.18
CA GLY A 367 13.22 -2.83 15.92
C GLY A 367 12.25 -3.63 16.81
N LYS A 368 12.70 -4.07 17.98
CA LYS A 368 11.92 -4.90 18.92
C LYS A 368 10.95 -4.08 19.76
#